data_4def521951448e013df736a37f0813a6
#
_entry.id   4def521951448e013df736a37f0813a6
#
_cell.length_a   1.000
_cell.length_b   1.000
_cell.length_c   1.000
_cell.angle_alpha   90.00
_cell.angle_beta   90.00
_cell.angle_gamma   90.00
#
_symmetry.space_group_name_H-M   'P 1'
#
loop_
_entity.id
_entity.type
_entity.pdbx_description
1 polymer ?
#
loop_
_entity_poly.entity_id
_entity_poly.type
_entity_poly.pdbx_seq_one_letter_code
_entity_poly.pdbx_strand_id
1 'polypeptide(L)'
;MDLGVTDKVKPLIDKVRQMVSDDIEPLDQEFHEEVGKHPSGSRWQFTERQVEILNHLKALAKERGLWNFWLTDSEKGYGLSTVEYAYLAEEMGKVGIAAEVFNCSAPDTGNMEVIERYGNENHKKKWLTKLLEGEIRSAYLMTEPDVASSDATNISLEAKKDGDHWVLNCLLYTSPSPRDSSE
;
A
#
# COMPACT_ATOMS: atom_id res chain seq x y z
N MET A 1 -5.88 -10.18 27.03
CA MET A 1 -5.05 -9.73 25.89
C MET A 1 -4.27 -8.52 26.38
N ASP A 2 -2.95 -8.57 26.33
CA ASP A 2 -2.12 -7.41 26.68
C ASP A 2 -2.02 -6.52 25.42
N LEU A 3 -2.47 -5.29 25.55
CA LEU A 3 -2.40 -4.27 24.48
C LEU A 3 -1.27 -3.28 24.71
N GLY A 4 -0.38 -3.55 25.67
CA GLY A 4 0.74 -2.66 25.97
C GLY A 4 1.82 -2.66 24.90
N VAL A 5 2.63 -1.61 24.92
CA VAL A 5 3.84 -1.52 24.08
C VAL A 5 4.86 -2.51 24.60
N THR A 6 5.28 -3.45 23.75
CA THR A 6 6.30 -4.43 24.12
C THR A 6 7.71 -3.84 24.02
N ASP A 7 8.65 -4.42 24.77
CA ASP A 7 10.08 -4.01 24.66
C ASP A 7 10.64 -4.25 23.26
N LYS A 8 10.06 -5.16 22.49
CA LYS A 8 10.41 -5.46 21.11
C LYS A 8 10.04 -4.30 20.16
N VAL A 9 8.82 -3.77 20.27
CA VAL A 9 8.32 -2.77 19.32
C VAL A 9 8.73 -1.34 19.71
N LYS A 10 8.98 -1.07 20.98
CA LYS A 10 9.32 0.25 21.48
C LYS A 10 10.44 0.95 20.70
N PRO A 11 11.61 0.33 20.45
CA PRO A 11 12.67 0.98 19.68
C PRO A 11 12.29 1.22 18.21
N LEU A 12 11.38 0.42 17.64
CA LEU A 12 10.87 0.68 16.29
C LEU A 12 9.92 1.88 16.26
N ILE A 13 9.05 2.01 17.26
CA ILE A 13 8.17 3.18 17.40
C ILE A 13 8.98 4.45 17.45
N ASP A 14 10.04 4.48 18.27
CA ASP A 14 10.90 5.66 18.42
C ASP A 14 11.61 6.01 17.10
N LYS A 15 12.12 5.02 16.35
CA LYS A 15 12.75 5.23 15.04
C LYS A 15 11.77 5.73 13.99
N VAL A 16 10.56 5.12 13.91
CA VAL A 16 9.52 5.55 12.97
C VAL A 16 9.06 6.96 13.29
N ARG A 17 8.79 7.26 14.56
CA ARG A 17 8.42 8.60 15.04
C ARG A 17 9.48 9.63 14.65
N GLN A 18 10.75 9.33 14.90
CA GLN A 18 11.85 10.22 14.55
C GLN A 18 11.92 10.46 13.05
N MET A 19 11.84 9.42 12.23
CA MET A 19 11.86 9.58 10.77
C MET A 19 10.64 10.35 10.25
N VAL A 20 9.47 10.13 10.84
CA VAL A 20 8.26 10.88 10.49
C VAL A 20 8.45 12.37 10.77
N SER A 21 8.94 12.75 11.98
CA SER A 21 9.08 14.15 12.36
C SER A 21 10.24 14.85 11.66
N ASP A 22 11.37 14.18 11.50
CA ASP A 22 12.61 14.83 11.07
C ASP A 22 12.78 14.84 9.55
N ASP A 23 12.28 13.80 8.86
CA ASP A 23 12.52 13.63 7.42
C ASP A 23 11.23 13.75 6.58
N ILE A 24 10.10 13.18 7.04
CA ILE A 24 8.88 13.07 6.22
C ILE A 24 8.00 14.31 6.35
N GLU A 25 7.66 14.70 7.57
CA GLU A 25 6.77 15.85 7.84
C GLU A 25 7.25 17.15 7.17
N PRO A 26 8.55 17.48 7.14
CA PRO A 26 9.05 18.68 6.47
C PRO A 26 8.80 18.71 4.96
N LEU A 27 8.64 17.54 4.31
CA LEU A 27 8.42 17.42 2.88
C LEU A 27 6.95 17.16 2.49
N ASP A 28 6.09 16.85 3.46
CA ASP A 28 4.68 16.51 3.22
C ASP A 28 3.90 17.69 2.61
N GLN A 29 4.11 18.89 3.12
CA GLN A 29 3.47 20.09 2.58
C GLN A 29 3.88 20.32 1.12
N GLU A 30 5.19 20.30 0.81
CA GLU A 30 5.69 20.45 -0.55
C GLU A 30 5.12 19.39 -1.48
N PHE A 31 5.07 18.13 -1.03
CA PHE A 31 4.49 17.03 -1.80
C PHE A 31 3.02 17.29 -2.16
N HIS A 32 2.22 17.79 -1.23
CA HIS A 32 0.81 18.09 -1.46
C HIS A 32 0.59 19.33 -2.33
N GLU A 33 1.46 20.33 -2.23
CA GLU A 33 1.41 21.52 -3.08
C GLU A 33 1.70 21.22 -4.56
N GLU A 34 2.38 20.11 -4.85
CA GLU A 34 2.66 19.64 -6.21
C GLU A 34 1.48 18.92 -6.88
N VAL A 35 0.43 18.57 -6.14
CA VAL A 35 -0.74 17.87 -6.68
C VAL A 35 -1.42 18.72 -7.76
N GLY A 36 -1.62 18.14 -8.95
CA GLY A 36 -2.24 18.81 -10.08
C GLY A 36 -1.32 19.70 -10.92
N LYS A 37 -0.02 19.77 -10.59
CA LYS A 37 0.99 20.53 -11.36
C LYS A 37 1.68 19.69 -12.43
N HIS A 38 1.29 18.43 -12.63
CA HIS A 38 1.88 17.61 -13.70
C HIS A 38 1.67 18.29 -15.07
N PRO A 39 2.66 18.26 -15.98
CA PRO A 39 2.58 18.95 -17.28
C PRO A 39 1.41 18.53 -18.17
N SER A 40 0.88 17.32 -17.98
CA SER A 40 -0.34 16.85 -18.67
C SER A 40 -1.64 17.46 -18.13
N GLY A 41 -1.59 18.23 -17.03
CA GLY A 41 -2.76 18.71 -16.30
C GLY A 41 -3.45 17.64 -15.44
N SER A 42 -2.94 16.43 -15.43
CA SER A 42 -3.50 15.33 -14.63
C SER A 42 -3.14 15.49 -13.15
N ARG A 43 -4.15 15.51 -12.29
CA ARG A 43 -3.95 15.44 -10.83
C ARG A 43 -3.65 14.03 -10.33
N TRP A 44 -3.74 13.04 -11.20
CA TRP A 44 -3.54 11.61 -10.89
C TRP A 44 -2.12 11.13 -11.24
N GLN A 45 -1.33 11.99 -11.86
CA GLN A 45 0.07 11.71 -12.16
C GLN A 45 0.95 12.55 -11.24
N PHE A 46 1.97 11.91 -10.68
CA PHE A 46 2.96 12.59 -9.87
C PHE A 46 3.83 13.48 -10.75
N THR A 47 4.15 14.67 -10.24
CA THR A 47 5.22 15.52 -10.83
C THR A 47 6.58 14.87 -10.61
N GLU A 48 7.58 15.30 -11.36
CA GLU A 48 8.97 14.86 -11.14
C GLU A 48 9.40 15.11 -9.69
N ARG A 49 9.00 16.25 -9.13
CA ARG A 49 9.32 16.60 -7.75
C ARG A 49 8.69 15.66 -6.72
N GLN A 50 7.43 15.26 -6.91
CA GLN A 50 6.80 14.27 -6.03
C GLN A 50 7.51 12.92 -6.09
N VAL A 51 7.92 12.50 -7.29
CA VAL A 51 8.70 11.25 -7.48
C VAL A 51 10.06 11.34 -6.79
N GLU A 52 10.77 12.46 -6.90
CA GLU A 52 12.04 12.70 -6.20
C GLU A 52 11.88 12.59 -4.68
N ILE A 53 10.88 13.27 -4.11
CA ILE A 53 10.59 13.23 -2.67
C ILE A 53 10.35 11.78 -2.21
N LEU A 54 9.44 11.06 -2.89
CA LEU A 54 9.14 9.69 -2.52
C LEU A 54 10.35 8.76 -2.64
N ASN A 55 11.12 8.87 -3.72
CA ASN A 55 12.30 8.03 -3.92
C ASN A 55 13.37 8.30 -2.87
N HIS A 56 13.60 9.56 -2.52
CA HIS A 56 14.54 9.94 -1.46
C HIS A 56 14.11 9.34 -0.11
N LEU A 57 12.86 9.56 0.29
CA LEU A 57 12.35 9.09 1.58
C LEU A 57 12.28 7.56 1.66
N LYS A 58 11.88 6.88 0.58
CA LYS A 58 11.89 5.42 0.49
C LYS A 58 13.30 4.83 0.59
N ALA A 59 14.28 5.46 -0.05
CA ALA A 59 15.67 5.03 0.07
C ALA A 59 16.17 5.17 1.51
N LEU A 60 15.86 6.28 2.17
CA LEU A 60 16.20 6.53 3.56
C LEU A 60 15.53 5.53 4.52
N ALA A 61 14.25 5.20 4.28
CA ALA A 61 13.53 4.19 5.06
C ALA A 61 14.19 2.82 4.94
N LYS A 62 14.56 2.41 3.73
CA LYS A 62 15.28 1.15 3.47
C LYS A 62 16.65 1.12 4.15
N GLU A 63 17.44 2.18 4.04
CA GLU A 63 18.76 2.32 4.67
C GLU A 63 18.69 2.17 6.19
N ARG A 64 17.65 2.74 6.81
CA ARG A 64 17.43 2.67 8.27
C ARG A 64 16.80 1.34 8.71
N GLY A 65 16.48 0.44 7.79
CA GLY A 65 15.79 -0.82 8.07
C GLY A 65 14.34 -0.62 8.51
N LEU A 66 13.66 0.41 8.00
CA LEU A 66 12.28 0.78 8.33
C LEU A 66 11.39 0.57 7.10
N TRP A 67 11.14 -0.71 6.74
CA TRP A 67 10.47 -1.06 5.49
C TRP A 67 9.57 -2.28 5.64
N ASN A 68 8.36 -2.28 5.08
CA ASN A 68 7.44 -3.42 5.09
C ASN A 68 6.97 -3.90 6.49
N PHE A 69 6.69 -3.02 7.41
CA PHE A 69 6.22 -3.39 8.78
C PHE A 69 4.89 -4.16 8.80
N TRP A 70 4.04 -3.97 7.78
CA TRP A 70 2.71 -4.55 7.66
C TRP A 70 2.72 -6.09 7.64
N LEU A 71 3.84 -6.70 7.22
CA LEU A 71 3.95 -8.15 7.13
C LEU A 71 4.12 -8.75 8.53
N THR A 72 3.02 -8.86 9.24
CA THR A 72 2.93 -9.44 10.56
C THR A 72 3.02 -10.96 10.49
N ASP A 73 3.52 -11.60 11.56
CA ASP A 73 3.59 -13.06 11.69
C ASP A 73 4.31 -13.79 10.54
N SER A 74 5.20 -13.09 9.81
CA SER A 74 5.94 -13.63 8.68
C SER A 74 7.45 -13.57 8.92
N GLU A 75 8.15 -14.60 8.47
CA GLU A 75 9.62 -14.65 8.47
C GLU A 75 10.25 -13.57 7.58
N LYS A 76 9.51 -13.08 6.58
CA LYS A 76 9.95 -12.01 5.67
C LYS A 76 9.74 -10.61 6.22
N GLY A 77 8.98 -10.48 7.31
CA GLY A 77 8.70 -9.23 7.99
C GLY A 77 9.49 -9.08 9.28
N TYR A 78 9.00 -8.22 10.15
CA TYR A 78 9.61 -7.94 11.47
C TYR A 78 9.14 -8.92 12.55
N GLY A 79 8.26 -9.87 12.22
CA GLY A 79 7.64 -10.77 13.19
C GLY A 79 6.81 -10.04 14.24
N LEU A 80 6.24 -8.90 13.89
CA LEU A 80 5.36 -8.12 14.76
C LEU A 80 4.00 -8.79 14.86
N SER A 81 3.37 -8.71 16.02
CA SER A 81 1.95 -8.96 16.13
C SER A 81 1.14 -7.81 15.53
N THR A 82 -0.14 -8.03 15.25
CA THR A 82 -1.04 -6.98 14.77
C THR A 82 -1.12 -5.79 15.73
N VAL A 83 -1.07 -6.04 17.04
CA VAL A 83 -1.06 -4.97 18.06
C VAL A 83 0.23 -4.16 17.98
N GLU A 84 1.38 -4.80 17.85
CA GLU A 84 2.66 -4.10 17.70
C GLU A 84 2.71 -3.26 16.42
N TYR A 85 2.19 -3.80 15.31
CA TYR A 85 2.08 -3.04 14.06
C TYR A 85 1.15 -1.83 14.19
N ALA A 86 0.06 -1.94 14.96
CA ALA A 86 -0.87 -0.82 15.16
C ALA A 86 -0.19 0.43 15.75
N TYR A 87 0.79 0.27 16.63
CA TYR A 87 1.57 1.39 17.15
C TYR A 87 2.44 2.07 16.09
N LEU A 88 2.99 1.31 15.14
CA LEU A 88 3.73 1.88 14.02
C LEU A 88 2.78 2.58 13.04
N ALA A 89 1.61 1.99 12.80
CA ALA A 89 0.58 2.59 11.96
C ALA A 89 0.06 3.91 12.53
N GLU A 90 -0.05 4.02 13.86
CA GLU A 90 -0.39 5.29 14.54
C GLU A 90 0.64 6.38 14.26
N GLU A 91 1.93 6.06 14.34
CA GLU A 91 2.99 7.04 14.04
C GLU A 91 2.99 7.43 12.56
N MET A 92 2.83 6.47 11.65
CA MET A 92 2.73 6.74 10.21
C MET A 92 1.47 7.55 9.85
N GLY A 93 0.37 7.34 10.56
CA GLY A 93 -0.89 8.05 10.33
C GLY A 93 -0.88 9.55 10.65
N LYS A 94 0.18 10.07 11.27
CA LYS A 94 0.32 11.49 11.59
C LYS A 94 0.63 12.36 10.38
N VAL A 95 1.25 11.78 9.33
CA VAL A 95 1.69 12.49 8.12
C VAL A 95 1.19 11.75 6.88
N GLY A 96 0.62 12.48 5.92
CA GLY A 96 -0.13 11.91 4.81
C GLY A 96 0.63 10.92 3.94
N ILE A 97 1.91 11.17 3.65
CA ILE A 97 2.73 10.31 2.79
C ILE A 97 3.52 9.24 3.55
N ALA A 98 3.49 9.22 4.88
CA ALA A 98 4.38 8.36 5.66
C ALA A 98 4.14 6.86 5.41
N ALA A 99 2.88 6.41 5.33
CA ALA A 99 2.59 5.00 5.03
C ALA A 99 3.18 4.56 3.68
N GLU A 100 3.16 5.43 2.67
CA GLU A 100 3.78 5.20 1.36
C GLU A 100 5.31 5.09 1.46
N VAL A 101 5.93 5.95 2.26
CA VAL A 101 7.38 5.98 2.47
C VAL A 101 7.90 4.68 3.05
N PHE A 102 7.15 4.05 3.97
CA PHE A 102 7.52 2.78 4.61
C PHE A 102 7.01 1.53 3.86
N ASN A 103 6.43 1.70 2.66
CA ASN A 103 5.76 0.64 1.89
C ASN A 103 4.64 -0.07 2.67
N CYS A 104 3.91 0.70 3.44
CA CYS A 104 2.81 0.26 4.31
C CYS A 104 1.45 0.81 3.86
N SER A 105 1.35 1.28 2.62
CA SER A 105 0.13 1.89 2.07
C SER A 105 -0.88 0.84 1.60
N ALA A 106 -2.16 1.10 1.81
CA ALA A 106 -3.23 0.34 1.17
C ALA A 106 -3.40 0.81 -0.29
N PRO A 107 -3.80 -0.07 -1.23
CA PRO A 107 -4.16 -1.49 -1.07
C PRO A 107 -2.98 -2.47 -1.17
N ASP A 108 -1.75 -1.97 -1.38
CA ASP A 108 -0.59 -2.82 -1.64
C ASP A 108 -0.33 -3.82 -0.51
N THR A 109 -0.46 -3.39 0.74
CA THR A 109 -0.25 -4.26 1.91
C THR A 109 -1.18 -5.48 1.90
N GLY A 110 -2.49 -5.27 1.66
CA GLY A 110 -3.44 -6.36 1.58
C GLY A 110 -3.20 -7.28 0.38
N ASN A 111 -2.88 -6.72 -0.77
CA ASN A 111 -2.59 -7.50 -1.98
C ASN A 111 -1.30 -8.31 -1.84
N MET A 112 -0.26 -7.73 -1.24
CA MET A 112 0.98 -8.44 -0.93
C MET A 112 0.74 -9.60 0.05
N GLU A 113 -0.08 -9.39 1.10
CA GLU A 113 -0.43 -10.43 2.06
C GLU A 113 -1.19 -11.60 1.40
N VAL A 114 -2.13 -11.29 0.50
CA VAL A 114 -2.84 -12.32 -0.28
C VAL A 114 -1.88 -13.13 -1.14
N ILE A 115 -0.95 -12.48 -1.84
CA ILE A 115 0.02 -13.18 -2.68
C ILE A 115 0.99 -14.00 -1.81
N GLU A 116 1.42 -13.48 -0.66
CA GLU A 116 2.32 -14.21 0.24
C GLU A 116 1.67 -15.49 0.79
N ARG A 117 0.40 -15.42 1.20
CA ARG A 117 -0.31 -16.55 1.80
C ARG A 117 -0.82 -17.56 0.78
N TYR A 118 -1.33 -17.10 -0.35
CA TYR A 118 -2.09 -17.93 -1.30
C TYR A 118 -1.46 -17.99 -2.70
N GLY A 119 -0.51 -17.14 -3.01
CA GLY A 119 0.16 -17.13 -4.30
C GLY A 119 1.12 -18.31 -4.46
N ASN A 120 1.19 -18.86 -5.68
CA ASN A 120 2.23 -19.84 -6.04
C ASN A 120 3.57 -19.11 -6.28
N GLU A 121 4.65 -19.90 -6.43
CA GLU A 121 6.00 -19.36 -6.62
C GLU A 121 6.14 -18.42 -7.85
N ASN A 122 5.38 -18.68 -8.91
CA ASN A 122 5.37 -17.79 -10.07
C ASN A 122 4.70 -16.44 -9.74
N HIS A 123 3.59 -16.44 -9.00
CA HIS A 123 2.95 -15.21 -8.53
C HIS A 123 3.87 -14.42 -7.61
N LYS A 124 4.53 -15.11 -6.66
CA LYS A 124 5.48 -14.48 -5.74
C LYS A 124 6.65 -13.85 -6.49
N LYS A 125 7.25 -14.58 -7.41
CA LYS A 125 8.36 -14.06 -8.22
C LYS A 125 7.95 -12.90 -9.13
N LYS A 126 6.77 -13.00 -9.76
CA LYS A 126 6.32 -12.03 -10.76
C LYS A 126 5.82 -10.72 -10.13
N TRP A 127 5.11 -10.81 -9.02
CA TRP A 127 4.37 -9.71 -8.42
C TRP A 127 4.87 -9.33 -7.02
N LEU A 128 4.95 -10.31 -6.10
CA LEU A 128 5.24 -10.03 -4.70
C LEU A 128 6.62 -9.42 -4.50
N THR A 129 7.65 -9.97 -5.16
CA THR A 129 9.02 -9.44 -5.04
C THR A 129 9.07 -7.97 -5.41
N LYS A 130 8.45 -7.59 -6.53
CA LYS A 130 8.42 -6.20 -6.99
C LYS A 130 7.60 -5.27 -6.10
N LEU A 131 6.49 -5.77 -5.56
CA LEU A 131 5.68 -5.02 -4.59
C LEU A 131 6.44 -4.80 -3.28
N LEU A 132 7.11 -5.84 -2.77
CA LEU A 132 7.94 -5.75 -1.57
C LEU A 132 9.11 -4.77 -1.74
N GLU A 133 9.68 -4.69 -2.94
CA GLU A 133 10.71 -3.70 -3.26
C GLU A 133 10.16 -2.30 -3.53
N GLY A 134 8.84 -2.15 -3.65
CA GLY A 134 8.20 -0.87 -3.96
C GLY A 134 8.43 -0.42 -5.41
N GLU A 135 8.77 -1.35 -6.31
CA GLU A 135 9.00 -1.09 -7.74
C GLU A 135 7.68 -0.91 -8.50
N ILE A 136 6.63 -1.58 -8.07
CA ILE A 136 5.30 -1.52 -8.66
C ILE A 136 4.25 -1.25 -7.59
N ARG A 137 3.09 -0.80 -8.04
CA ARG A 137 1.90 -0.60 -7.21
C ARG A 137 0.80 -1.55 -7.64
N SER A 138 -0.18 -1.73 -6.78
CA SER A 138 -1.36 -2.52 -7.04
C SER A 138 -2.64 -1.73 -6.82
N ALA A 139 -3.75 -2.29 -7.25
CA ALA A 139 -5.08 -1.73 -7.01
C ALA A 139 -6.01 -2.82 -6.49
N TYR A 140 -7.04 -2.43 -5.79
CA TYR A 140 -8.13 -3.29 -5.36
C TYR A 140 -9.45 -2.74 -5.90
N LEU A 141 -10.10 -3.51 -6.75
CA LEU A 141 -11.40 -3.19 -7.32
C LEU A 141 -12.48 -3.86 -6.48
N MET A 142 -13.27 -3.09 -5.75
CA MET A 142 -14.23 -3.60 -4.77
C MET A 142 -15.67 -3.29 -5.13
N THR A 143 -15.94 -2.12 -5.70
CA THR A 143 -17.31 -1.61 -5.86
C THR A 143 -17.99 -2.22 -7.07
N GLU A 144 -19.17 -2.79 -6.86
CA GLU A 144 -20.07 -3.26 -7.90
C GLU A 144 -21.35 -2.42 -7.91
N PRO A 145 -21.97 -2.14 -9.08
CA PRO A 145 -23.12 -1.24 -9.15
C PRO A 145 -24.40 -1.83 -8.57
N ASP A 146 -24.57 -3.15 -8.65
CA ASP A 146 -25.84 -3.81 -8.33
C ASP A 146 -25.89 -4.39 -6.89
N VAL A 147 -24.75 -4.46 -6.21
CA VAL A 147 -24.65 -5.04 -4.87
C VAL A 147 -23.75 -4.20 -3.95
N ALA A 148 -23.99 -4.30 -2.65
CA ALA A 148 -23.15 -3.66 -1.63
C ALA A 148 -21.85 -4.47 -1.43
N SER A 149 -20.98 -4.48 -2.44
CA SER A 149 -19.77 -5.30 -2.51
C SER A 149 -18.62 -4.85 -1.59
N SER A 150 -18.76 -3.70 -0.92
CA SER A 150 -17.88 -3.34 0.21
C SER A 150 -17.97 -4.33 1.37
N ASP A 151 -19.11 -4.99 1.51
CA ASP A 151 -19.20 -6.26 2.24
C ASP A 151 -18.81 -7.39 1.27
N ALA A 152 -17.62 -7.97 1.47
CA ALA A 152 -17.07 -8.99 0.59
C ALA A 152 -17.95 -10.25 0.47
N THR A 153 -18.90 -10.48 1.41
CA THR A 153 -19.86 -11.58 1.34
C THR A 153 -20.93 -11.36 0.28
N ASN A 154 -21.11 -10.12 -0.19
CA ASN A 154 -22.08 -9.73 -1.20
C ASN A 154 -21.48 -9.60 -2.62
N ILE A 155 -20.18 -9.87 -2.79
CA ILE A 155 -19.56 -9.79 -4.13
C ILE A 155 -20.26 -10.74 -5.08
N SER A 156 -20.70 -10.22 -6.23
CA SER A 156 -21.37 -10.98 -7.29
C SER A 156 -20.46 -11.31 -8.48
N LEU A 157 -19.22 -10.83 -8.48
CA LEU A 157 -18.22 -11.15 -9.50
C LEU A 157 -18.06 -12.67 -9.62
N GLU A 158 -18.31 -13.18 -10.82
CA GLU A 158 -18.08 -14.58 -11.16
C GLU A 158 -16.78 -14.76 -11.93
N ALA A 159 -15.98 -15.75 -11.53
CA ALA A 159 -14.83 -16.24 -12.26
C ALA A 159 -15.16 -17.63 -12.83
N LYS A 160 -15.40 -17.73 -14.13
CA LYS A 160 -15.72 -19.00 -14.81
C LYS A 160 -14.52 -19.52 -15.58
N LYS A 161 -14.21 -20.81 -15.40
CA LYS A 161 -13.15 -21.46 -16.17
C LYS A 161 -13.64 -21.78 -17.57
N ASP A 162 -12.86 -21.38 -18.59
CA ASP A 162 -13.09 -21.69 -20.00
C ASP A 162 -11.78 -22.19 -20.61
N GLY A 163 -11.68 -23.53 -20.79
CA GLY A 163 -10.43 -24.18 -21.20
C GLY A 163 -9.29 -23.85 -20.23
N ASP A 164 -8.23 -23.24 -20.76
CA ASP A 164 -7.04 -22.84 -19.99
C ASP A 164 -7.12 -21.39 -19.45
N HIS A 165 -8.26 -20.71 -19.66
CA HIS A 165 -8.46 -19.33 -19.26
C HIS A 165 -9.54 -19.21 -18.17
N TRP A 166 -9.52 -18.08 -17.48
CA TRP A 166 -10.59 -17.65 -16.60
C TRP A 166 -11.31 -16.45 -17.21
N VAL A 167 -12.62 -16.55 -17.32
CA VAL A 167 -13.47 -15.43 -17.75
C VAL A 167 -13.99 -14.76 -16.50
N LEU A 168 -13.61 -13.48 -16.30
CA LEU A 168 -14.12 -12.61 -15.26
C LEU A 168 -15.23 -11.76 -15.86
N ASN A 169 -16.42 -11.86 -15.32
CA ASN A 169 -17.56 -11.07 -15.76
C ASN A 169 -18.09 -10.24 -14.61
N CYS A 170 -17.76 -8.97 -14.62
CA CYS A 170 -18.22 -7.98 -13.66
C CYS A 170 -18.21 -6.60 -14.29
N LEU A 171 -19.23 -5.81 -13.99
CA LEU A 171 -19.31 -4.40 -14.39
C LEU A 171 -18.15 -3.57 -13.86
N LEU A 172 -17.59 -3.94 -12.75
CA LEU A 172 -16.40 -3.31 -12.16
C LEU A 172 -15.21 -3.32 -13.13
N TYR A 173 -15.04 -4.38 -13.90
CA TYR A 173 -13.98 -4.53 -14.89
C TYR A 173 -14.31 -3.86 -16.24
N THR A 174 -15.60 -3.67 -16.53
CA THR A 174 -16.08 -3.12 -17.78
C THR A 174 -16.59 -1.69 -17.68
N SER A 175 -16.84 -1.20 -16.46
CA SER A 175 -17.25 0.17 -16.24
C SER A 175 -16.05 1.09 -16.34
N PRO A 176 -16.06 2.10 -17.22
CA PRO A 176 -15.05 3.13 -17.18
C PRO A 176 -15.08 3.77 -15.77
N SER A 177 -13.95 3.83 -15.14
CA SER A 177 -13.82 4.59 -13.90
C SER A 177 -14.37 6.00 -14.13
N PRO A 178 -15.05 6.65 -13.17
CA PRO A 178 -15.39 8.05 -13.27
C PRO A 178 -14.18 8.96 -13.59
N ARG A 179 -12.98 8.42 -13.45
CA ARG A 179 -11.71 9.04 -13.82
C ARG A 179 -11.42 8.92 -15.33
N ASP A 180 -11.97 7.92 -16.01
CA ASP A 180 -11.75 7.68 -17.42
C ASP A 180 -12.84 8.37 -18.29
N SER A 181 -13.88 8.90 -17.66
CA SER A 181 -14.99 9.61 -18.31
C SER A 181 -14.84 11.14 -18.30
N SER A 182 -13.71 11.68 -17.87
CA SER A 182 -13.39 13.10 -18.02
C SER A 182 -12.76 13.36 -19.40
N GLU A 183 -13.60 13.36 -20.45
CA GLU A 183 -13.33 14.17 -21.64
C GLU A 183 -13.69 15.63 -21.38
#